data_dc8b14556588cc7fa441dad98b1a3710
#
_entry.id   dc8b14556588cc7fa441dad98b1a3710
#
_cell.length_a   1.000
_cell.length_b   1.000
_cell.length_c   1.000
_cell.angle_alpha   90.00
_cell.angle_beta   90.00
_cell.angle_gamma   90.00
#
_symmetry.space_group_name_H-M   'P 1'
#
loop_
_entity.id
_entity.type
_entity.pdbx_description
1 polymer ?
#
loop_
_entity_poly.entity_id
_entity_poly.type
_entity_poly.pdbx_seq_one_letter_code
_entity_poly.pdbx_strand_id
1 'polypeptide(L)'
;MGNTATRLLTLLMLLQRQPNQQAAALAAALGVSVRTLHRYLTMLEEMGIPLYSERGPYGGFSLVRGYKLPPLVFTPEEAVALYLGIRLVRELWGALYATAAAGALAKLDNVLPDEQRQEVAWAQRALVATGMHRTPPEIVATQLAPLRQAIHDQRQVMLSYQGRTQPETTTRTVDPYALVHRWGWWYLVGYCHVRAAMRSFRLDRISQLQT
;
A
#
# COMPACT_ATOMS: atom_id res chain seq x y z
N MET A 1 4.46 13.22 33.09
CA MET A 1 4.42 14.56 32.46
C MET A 1 5.15 14.46 31.13
N GLY A 2 4.46 14.60 30.00
CA GLY A 2 5.09 14.48 28.69
C GLY A 2 6.05 15.62 28.39
N ASN A 3 7.25 15.30 27.92
CA ASN A 3 8.24 16.25 27.42
C ASN A 3 7.65 17.08 26.27
N THR A 4 8.11 18.33 26.08
CA THR A 4 7.69 19.22 24.99
C THR A 4 7.82 18.53 23.62
N ALA A 5 8.88 17.78 23.37
CA ALA A 5 9.08 17.03 22.14
C ALA A 5 7.97 15.99 21.88
N THR A 6 7.60 15.23 22.92
CA THR A 6 6.48 14.27 22.83
C THR A 6 5.16 14.96 22.49
N ARG A 7 4.89 16.12 23.07
CA ARG A 7 3.67 16.90 22.79
C ARG A 7 3.65 17.48 21.38
N LEU A 8 4.80 17.93 20.86
CA LEU A 8 4.91 18.39 19.47
C LEU A 8 4.66 17.26 18.48
N LEU A 9 5.24 16.08 18.72
CA LEU A 9 4.97 14.89 17.90
C LEU A 9 3.50 14.49 17.95
N THR A 10 2.89 14.46 19.14
CA THR A 10 1.47 14.14 19.27
C THR A 10 0.59 15.16 18.56
N LEU A 11 0.89 16.46 18.67
CA LEU A 11 0.19 17.53 17.95
C LEU A 11 0.26 17.31 16.43
N LEU A 12 1.44 17.01 15.93
CA LEU A 12 1.66 16.72 14.51
C LEU A 12 0.84 15.53 14.04
N MET A 13 0.83 14.42 14.78
CA MET A 13 0.03 13.24 14.49
C MET A 13 -1.49 13.53 14.49
N LEU A 14 -1.97 14.37 15.42
CA LEU A 14 -3.36 14.79 15.44
C LEU A 14 -3.75 15.59 14.19
N LEU A 15 -2.91 16.58 13.82
CA LEU A 15 -3.14 17.39 12.61
C LEU A 15 -3.09 16.58 11.31
N GLN A 16 -2.33 15.49 11.29
CA GLN A 16 -2.27 14.56 10.16
C GLN A 16 -3.51 13.69 10.04
N ARG A 17 -4.04 13.26 11.17
CA ARG A 17 -5.19 12.35 11.21
C ARG A 17 -6.46 13.01 10.65
N GLN A 18 -6.65 14.30 10.91
CA GLN A 18 -7.85 15.01 10.49
C GLN A 18 -7.54 16.49 10.25
N PRO A 19 -7.88 17.05 9.08
CA PRO A 19 -7.76 18.48 8.83
C PRO A 19 -8.80 19.29 9.63
N ASN A 20 -8.55 20.59 9.70
CA ASN A 20 -9.44 21.60 10.31
C ASN A 20 -9.84 21.32 11.76
N GLN A 21 -8.84 20.99 12.59
CA GLN A 21 -9.09 20.73 14.00
C GLN A 21 -9.09 22.03 14.85
N GLN A 22 -10.12 22.19 15.66
CA GLN A 22 -10.29 23.36 16.51
C GLN A 22 -9.21 23.41 17.62
N ALA A 23 -8.75 24.62 17.94
CA ALA A 23 -7.76 24.84 18.98
C ALA A 23 -8.14 24.23 20.34
N ALA A 24 -9.40 24.35 20.73
CA ALA A 24 -9.88 23.79 21.99
C ALA A 24 -9.77 22.26 22.02
N ALA A 25 -10.13 21.57 20.92
CA ALA A 25 -10.05 20.12 20.81
C ALA A 25 -8.58 19.62 20.86
N LEU A 26 -7.68 20.28 20.12
CA LEU A 26 -6.25 19.96 20.13
C LEU A 26 -5.63 20.19 21.52
N ALA A 27 -5.96 21.32 22.19
CA ALA A 27 -5.48 21.62 23.52
C ALA A 27 -5.95 20.57 24.54
N ALA A 28 -7.23 20.18 24.49
CA ALA A 28 -7.78 19.12 25.33
C ALA A 28 -7.09 17.77 25.10
N ALA A 29 -6.89 17.36 23.85
CA ALA A 29 -6.21 16.12 23.50
C ALA A 29 -4.76 16.05 23.99
N LEU A 30 -4.06 17.21 24.05
CA LEU A 30 -2.68 17.32 24.54
C LEU A 30 -2.59 17.54 26.06
N GLY A 31 -3.72 17.78 26.75
CA GLY A 31 -3.74 18.14 28.17
C GLY A 31 -3.04 19.47 28.46
N VAL A 32 -3.22 20.48 27.59
CA VAL A 32 -2.59 21.80 27.72
C VAL A 32 -3.60 22.94 27.55
N SER A 33 -3.22 24.15 27.91
CA SER A 33 -4.03 25.33 27.62
C SER A 33 -3.96 25.72 26.15
N VAL A 34 -5.01 26.39 25.62
CA VAL A 34 -5.03 26.92 24.25
C VAL A 34 -3.82 27.84 23.98
N ARG A 35 -3.41 28.65 24.96
CA ARG A 35 -2.19 29.47 24.87
C ARG A 35 -0.94 28.61 24.63
N THR A 36 -0.83 27.51 25.34
CA THR A 36 0.30 26.56 25.18
C THR A 36 0.26 25.86 23.82
N LEU A 37 -0.95 25.52 23.36
CA LEU A 37 -1.14 24.96 22.01
C LEU A 37 -0.63 25.93 20.93
N HIS A 38 -1.03 27.20 20.99
CA HIS A 38 -0.55 28.20 20.01
C HIS A 38 0.97 28.29 19.98
N ARG A 39 1.62 28.25 21.14
CA ARG A 39 3.08 28.20 21.20
C ARG A 39 3.66 26.96 20.52
N TYR A 40 3.00 25.80 20.66
CA TYR A 40 3.43 24.57 19.98
C TYR A 40 3.21 24.64 18.47
N LEU A 41 2.13 25.25 18.00
CA LEU A 41 1.91 25.49 16.59
C LEU A 41 2.99 26.38 15.99
N THR A 42 3.35 27.50 16.67
CA THR A 42 4.47 28.36 16.27
C THR A 42 5.79 27.60 16.23
N MET A 43 6.08 26.76 17.24
CA MET A 43 7.29 25.93 17.22
C MET A 43 7.31 24.95 16.05
N LEU A 44 6.19 24.37 15.64
CA LEU A 44 6.10 23.52 14.46
C LEU A 44 6.38 24.33 13.17
N GLU A 45 5.85 25.55 13.07
CA GLU A 45 6.12 26.45 11.94
C GLU A 45 7.60 26.85 11.87
N GLU A 46 8.22 27.18 13.00
CA GLU A 46 9.67 27.44 13.11
C GLU A 46 10.53 26.23 12.70
N MET A 47 10.03 25.01 12.92
CA MET A 47 10.66 23.76 12.47
C MET A 47 10.43 23.49 10.95
N GLY A 48 9.78 24.41 10.24
CA GLY A 48 9.50 24.28 8.81
C GLY A 48 8.29 23.41 8.47
N ILE A 49 7.42 23.12 9.44
CA ILE A 49 6.19 22.37 9.24
C ILE A 49 5.09 23.36 8.78
N PRO A 50 4.64 23.29 7.52
CA PRO A 50 3.70 24.27 7.01
C PRO A 50 2.29 23.98 7.56
N LEU A 51 1.80 24.91 8.38
CA LEU A 51 0.47 24.88 8.95
C LEU A 51 -0.46 25.84 8.18
N TYR A 52 -1.71 25.48 8.11
CA TYR A 52 -2.77 26.31 7.58
C TYR A 52 -3.86 26.49 8.64
N SER A 53 -4.32 27.72 8.84
CA SER A 53 -5.40 28.01 9.78
C SER A 53 -6.58 28.68 9.08
N GLU A 54 -7.76 28.16 9.29
CA GLU A 54 -9.01 28.80 8.89
C GLU A 54 -9.61 29.59 10.06
N ARG A 55 -10.09 30.82 9.78
CA ARG A 55 -10.75 31.68 10.77
C ARG A 55 -12.25 31.42 10.77
N GLY A 56 -12.91 31.60 11.91
CA GLY A 56 -14.35 31.54 12.05
C GLY A 56 -14.81 30.51 13.09
N PRO A 57 -16.13 30.42 13.36
CA PRO A 57 -16.67 29.54 14.38
C PRO A 57 -16.45 28.04 14.09
N TYR A 58 -16.21 27.69 12.83
CA TYR A 58 -15.87 26.34 12.38
C TYR A 58 -14.43 26.23 11.89
N GLY A 59 -13.61 27.27 12.12
CA GLY A 59 -12.22 27.29 11.73
C GLY A 59 -11.32 26.43 12.62
N GLY A 60 -10.19 26.05 12.12
CA GLY A 60 -9.21 25.19 12.82
C GLY A 60 -7.87 25.19 12.16
N PHE A 61 -7.00 24.30 12.62
CA PHE A 61 -5.65 24.12 12.14
C PHE A 61 -5.55 22.85 11.29
N SER A 62 -4.82 22.95 10.19
CA SER A 62 -4.53 21.85 9.27
C SER A 62 -3.06 21.90 8.86
N LEU A 63 -2.51 20.75 8.48
CA LEU A 63 -1.27 20.70 7.70
C LEU A 63 -1.58 21.07 6.24
N VAL A 64 -0.67 21.77 5.59
CA VAL A 64 -0.77 22.06 4.15
C VAL A 64 -0.81 20.74 3.38
N ARG A 65 -1.75 20.63 2.43
CA ARG A 65 -1.92 19.40 1.62
C ARG A 65 -0.61 19.03 0.90
N GLY A 66 -0.22 17.77 1.02
CA GLY A 66 1.00 17.25 0.41
C GLY A 66 2.26 17.42 1.26
N TYR A 67 2.18 17.97 2.45
CA TYR A 67 3.32 17.98 3.39
C TYR A 67 3.67 16.54 3.77
N LYS A 68 4.92 16.17 3.48
CA LYS A 68 5.45 14.85 3.83
C LYS A 68 5.87 14.87 5.31
N LEU A 69 5.43 13.86 6.02
CA LEU A 69 5.67 13.61 7.43
C LEU A 69 7.12 13.75 7.87
N PRO A 70 7.37 14.15 9.15
CA PRO A 70 8.62 13.87 9.82
C PRO A 70 8.97 12.38 9.77
N PRO A 71 10.20 11.99 10.09
CA PRO A 71 10.60 10.59 10.02
C PRO A 71 9.61 9.70 10.76
N LEU A 72 9.08 8.70 10.05
CA LEU A 72 8.22 7.68 10.64
C LEU A 72 9.05 6.94 11.69
N VAL A 73 8.57 6.91 12.92
CA VAL A 73 9.18 6.14 14.00
C VAL A 73 8.42 4.80 14.04
N PHE A 74 9.10 3.72 13.76
CA PHE A 74 8.56 2.38 13.84
C PHE A 74 9.02 1.67 15.11
N THR A 75 8.19 0.79 15.67
CA THR A 75 8.67 -0.22 16.60
C THR A 75 9.43 -1.31 15.85
N PRO A 76 10.25 -2.13 16.52
CA PRO A 76 10.93 -3.26 15.87
C PRO A 76 9.96 -4.19 15.13
N GLU A 77 8.82 -4.50 15.75
CA GLU A 77 7.79 -5.38 15.19
C GLU A 77 7.11 -4.75 13.95
N GLU A 78 6.84 -3.45 13.97
CA GLU A 78 6.29 -2.72 12.82
C GLU A 78 7.28 -2.71 11.65
N ALA A 79 8.56 -2.48 11.93
CA ALA A 79 9.61 -2.54 10.92
C ALA A 79 9.70 -3.94 10.30
N VAL A 80 9.71 -5.01 11.09
CA VAL A 80 9.70 -6.40 10.63
C VAL A 80 8.46 -6.67 9.76
N ALA A 81 7.27 -6.29 10.22
CA ALA A 81 6.02 -6.50 9.49
C ALA A 81 6.03 -5.81 8.12
N LEU A 82 6.51 -4.56 8.05
CA LEU A 82 6.66 -3.81 6.80
C LEU A 82 7.65 -4.48 5.84
N TYR A 83 8.81 -4.89 6.35
CA TYR A 83 9.82 -5.57 5.55
C TYR A 83 9.33 -6.89 4.96
N LEU A 84 8.73 -7.73 5.78
CA LEU A 84 8.16 -9.01 5.35
C LEU A 84 7.01 -8.79 4.36
N GLY A 85 6.15 -7.80 4.61
CA GLY A 85 5.07 -7.42 3.70
C GLY A 85 5.56 -6.95 2.34
N ILE A 86 6.57 -6.07 2.29
CA ILE A 86 7.16 -5.58 1.04
C ILE A 86 7.85 -6.73 0.29
N ARG A 87 8.56 -7.61 1.00
CA ARG A 87 9.18 -8.80 0.40
C ARG A 87 8.12 -9.72 -0.21
N LEU A 88 7.02 -9.96 0.49
CA LEU A 88 5.91 -10.76 0.01
C LEU A 88 5.28 -10.15 -1.25
N VAL A 89 5.05 -8.83 -1.26
CA VAL A 89 4.58 -8.09 -2.44
C VAL A 89 5.54 -8.29 -3.61
N ARG A 90 6.84 -8.17 -3.40
CA ARG A 90 7.85 -8.37 -4.44
C ARG A 90 7.85 -9.80 -4.97
N GLU A 91 7.67 -10.79 -4.10
CA GLU A 91 7.58 -12.19 -4.51
C GLU A 91 6.30 -12.48 -5.31
N LEU A 92 5.14 -12.04 -4.84
CA LEU A 92 3.85 -12.33 -5.48
C LEU A 92 3.58 -11.47 -6.72
N TRP A 93 3.92 -10.18 -6.67
CA TRP A 93 3.62 -9.18 -7.72
C TRP A 93 4.88 -8.53 -8.30
N GLY A 94 6.01 -9.23 -8.28
CA GLY A 94 7.29 -8.67 -8.70
C GLY A 94 7.26 -7.97 -10.04
N ALA A 95 6.57 -8.55 -11.03
CA ALA A 95 6.42 -7.94 -12.35
C ALA A 95 5.73 -6.56 -12.34
N LEU A 96 4.88 -6.28 -11.35
CA LEU A 96 4.16 -5.01 -11.22
C LEU A 96 4.83 -4.02 -10.27
N TYR A 97 5.42 -4.52 -9.18
CA TYR A 97 5.83 -3.69 -8.05
C TYR A 97 7.29 -3.85 -7.62
N ALA A 98 8.15 -4.56 -8.38
CA ALA A 98 9.55 -4.80 -8.01
C ALA A 98 10.31 -3.52 -7.71
N THR A 99 10.24 -2.53 -8.60
CA THR A 99 10.92 -1.23 -8.46
C THR A 99 10.36 -0.43 -7.29
N ALA A 100 9.02 -0.40 -7.14
CA ALA A 100 8.38 0.30 -6.04
C ALA A 100 8.70 -0.33 -4.68
N ALA A 101 8.72 -1.67 -4.61
CA ALA A 101 9.09 -2.43 -3.43
C ALA A 101 10.56 -2.19 -3.04
N ALA A 102 11.48 -2.20 -4.02
CA ALA A 102 12.89 -1.89 -3.78
C ALA A 102 13.09 -0.46 -3.27
N GLY A 103 12.38 0.52 -3.86
CA GLY A 103 12.42 1.91 -3.41
C GLY A 103 11.84 2.11 -2.00
N ALA A 104 10.79 1.36 -1.64
CA ALA A 104 10.21 1.40 -0.30
C ALA A 104 11.18 0.80 0.73
N LEU A 105 11.81 -0.34 0.42
CA LEU A 105 12.83 -0.95 1.29
C LEU A 105 14.01 0.00 1.52
N ALA A 106 14.56 0.62 0.47
CA ALA A 106 15.65 1.57 0.59
C ALA A 106 15.30 2.78 1.49
N LYS A 107 14.05 3.25 1.45
CA LYS A 107 13.58 4.31 2.34
C LYS A 107 13.47 3.85 3.80
N LEU A 108 13.00 2.63 4.03
CA LEU A 108 12.96 2.03 5.37
C LEU A 108 14.37 1.87 5.94
N ASP A 109 15.31 1.34 5.16
CA ASP A 109 16.72 1.18 5.57
C ASP A 109 17.36 2.49 6.03
N ASN A 110 16.98 3.62 5.41
CA ASN A 110 17.50 4.94 5.76
C ASN A 110 16.90 5.54 7.04
N VAL A 111 15.72 5.09 7.48
CA VAL A 111 15.05 5.65 8.66
C VAL A 111 15.12 4.74 9.89
N LEU A 112 15.44 3.46 9.72
CA LEU A 112 15.50 2.51 10.81
C LEU A 112 16.82 2.64 11.60
N PRO A 113 16.78 2.69 12.95
CA PRO A 113 17.94 2.53 13.81
C PRO A 113 18.64 1.19 13.60
N ASP A 114 19.94 1.10 13.95
CA ASP A 114 20.74 -0.12 13.77
C ASP A 114 20.17 -1.34 14.48
N GLU A 115 19.64 -1.16 15.70
CA GLU A 115 19.02 -2.22 16.47
C GLU A 115 17.81 -2.83 15.75
N GLN A 116 16.94 -1.99 15.21
CA GLN A 116 15.77 -2.44 14.45
C GLN A 116 16.17 -3.11 13.13
N ARG A 117 17.23 -2.63 12.48
CA ARG A 117 17.80 -3.30 11.29
C ARG A 117 18.30 -4.72 11.59
N GLN A 118 18.89 -4.94 12.76
CA GLN A 118 19.34 -6.28 13.18
C GLN A 118 18.15 -7.23 13.38
N GLU A 119 17.08 -6.75 14.01
CA GLU A 119 15.85 -7.53 14.19
C GLU A 119 15.20 -7.90 12.87
N VAL A 120 15.08 -6.92 11.94
CA VAL A 120 14.61 -7.17 10.57
C VAL A 120 15.49 -8.21 9.86
N ALA A 121 16.82 -8.09 9.95
CA ALA A 121 17.75 -9.03 9.32
C ALA A 121 17.63 -10.43 9.91
N TRP A 122 17.38 -10.56 11.21
CA TRP A 122 17.09 -11.85 11.84
C TRP A 122 15.77 -12.44 11.32
N ALA A 123 14.69 -11.66 11.34
CA ALA A 123 13.37 -12.09 10.87
C ALA A 123 13.41 -12.55 9.40
N GLN A 124 14.14 -11.84 8.53
CA GLN A 124 14.31 -12.22 7.12
C GLN A 124 14.99 -13.59 6.94
N ARG A 125 15.90 -13.98 7.83
CA ARG A 125 16.58 -15.27 7.79
C ARG A 125 15.73 -16.38 8.41
N ALA A 126 15.00 -16.07 9.48
CA ALA A 126 14.21 -17.04 10.23
C ALA A 126 12.83 -17.33 9.61
N LEU A 127 12.24 -16.35 8.91
CA LEU A 127 10.89 -16.44 8.36
C LEU A 127 10.94 -16.52 6.82
N VAL A 128 10.76 -17.71 6.29
CA VAL A 128 10.78 -17.97 4.85
C VAL A 128 9.41 -18.46 4.39
N ALA A 129 8.77 -17.69 3.52
CA ALA A 129 7.55 -18.12 2.85
C ALA A 129 7.88 -19.09 1.72
N THR A 130 7.24 -20.26 1.69
CA THR A 130 7.47 -21.31 0.68
C THR A 130 6.20 -21.61 -0.11
N GLY A 131 6.35 -22.14 -1.33
CA GLY A 131 5.21 -22.60 -2.15
C GLY A 131 4.35 -21.50 -2.77
N MET A 132 4.84 -20.27 -2.85
CA MET A 132 4.08 -19.11 -3.34
C MET A 132 4.09 -18.97 -4.85
N HIS A 133 4.90 -19.74 -5.59
CA HIS A 133 5.05 -19.62 -7.03
C HIS A 133 4.84 -20.96 -7.73
N ARG A 134 3.76 -21.08 -8.48
CA ARG A 134 3.48 -22.15 -9.43
C ARG A 134 3.22 -21.62 -10.83
N THR A 135 2.69 -20.39 -10.93
CA THR A 135 2.59 -19.72 -12.22
C THR A 135 3.97 -19.35 -12.72
N PRO A 136 4.36 -19.71 -13.94
CA PRO A 136 5.66 -19.33 -14.50
C PRO A 136 5.89 -17.81 -14.48
N PRO A 137 7.09 -17.34 -14.10
CA PRO A 137 7.39 -15.91 -13.99
C PRO A 137 7.16 -15.12 -15.28
N GLU A 138 7.38 -15.74 -16.44
CA GLU A 138 7.20 -15.14 -17.75
C GLU A 138 5.72 -14.80 -18.01
N ILE A 139 4.81 -15.65 -17.57
CA ILE A 139 3.37 -15.44 -17.67
C ILE A 139 2.93 -14.32 -16.73
N VAL A 140 3.47 -14.31 -15.50
CA VAL A 140 3.23 -13.22 -14.55
C VAL A 140 3.71 -11.89 -15.13
N ALA A 141 4.90 -11.87 -15.71
CA ALA A 141 5.49 -10.65 -16.28
C ALA A 141 4.69 -10.09 -17.48
N THR A 142 4.13 -10.96 -18.32
CA THR A 142 3.47 -10.55 -19.57
C THR A 142 1.98 -10.28 -19.41
N GLN A 143 1.30 -10.97 -18.49
CA GLN A 143 -0.18 -10.94 -18.42
C GLN A 143 -0.73 -10.09 -17.27
N LEU A 144 -0.04 -9.98 -16.14
CA LEU A 144 -0.60 -9.27 -14.98
C LEU A 144 -0.81 -7.77 -15.24
N ALA A 145 0.14 -7.08 -15.86
CA ALA A 145 0.02 -5.65 -16.10
C ALA A 145 -1.13 -5.30 -17.06
N PRO A 146 -1.26 -5.94 -18.24
CA PRO A 146 -2.39 -5.68 -19.14
C PRO A 146 -3.74 -6.01 -18.51
N LEU A 147 -3.85 -7.13 -17.78
CA LEU A 147 -5.10 -7.52 -17.13
C LEU A 147 -5.47 -6.53 -16.00
N ARG A 148 -4.49 -6.10 -15.18
CA ARG A 148 -4.74 -5.07 -14.17
C ARG A 148 -5.24 -3.78 -14.78
N GLN A 149 -4.65 -3.36 -15.92
CA GLN A 149 -5.08 -2.15 -16.61
C GLN A 149 -6.50 -2.32 -17.18
N ALA A 150 -6.82 -3.47 -17.78
CA ALA A 150 -8.16 -3.76 -18.29
C ALA A 150 -9.22 -3.73 -17.18
N ILE A 151 -8.91 -4.27 -15.99
CA ILE A 151 -9.78 -4.20 -14.81
C ILE A 151 -10.00 -2.74 -14.37
N HIS A 152 -8.92 -1.97 -14.27
CA HIS A 152 -8.98 -0.56 -13.85
C HIS A 152 -9.83 0.28 -14.82
N ASP A 153 -9.66 0.05 -16.13
CA ASP A 153 -10.35 0.79 -17.18
C ASP A 153 -11.73 0.20 -17.53
N GLN A 154 -12.14 -0.86 -16.82
CA GLN A 154 -13.40 -1.59 -17.06
C GLN A 154 -13.56 -2.05 -18.52
N ARG A 155 -12.47 -2.48 -19.16
CA ARG A 155 -12.44 -2.94 -20.55
C ARG A 155 -12.53 -4.46 -20.62
N GLN A 156 -13.26 -4.94 -21.62
CA GLN A 156 -13.31 -6.35 -21.96
C GLN A 156 -11.95 -6.85 -22.46
N VAL A 157 -11.69 -8.13 -22.20
CA VAL A 157 -10.52 -8.82 -22.71
C VAL A 157 -10.92 -10.04 -23.52
N MET A 158 -10.16 -10.34 -24.56
CA MET A 158 -10.31 -11.55 -25.34
C MET A 158 -9.17 -12.52 -25.02
N LEU A 159 -9.51 -13.74 -24.64
CA LEU A 159 -8.58 -14.78 -24.21
C LEU A 159 -8.63 -15.97 -25.16
N SER A 160 -7.47 -16.47 -25.58
CA SER A 160 -7.34 -17.84 -26.09
C SER A 160 -7.02 -18.75 -24.89
N TYR A 161 -7.99 -19.57 -24.48
CA TYR A 161 -7.94 -20.32 -23.22
C TYR A 161 -8.03 -21.83 -23.43
N GLN A 162 -7.11 -22.57 -22.79
CA GLN A 162 -7.13 -24.04 -22.75
C GLN A 162 -7.80 -24.52 -21.45
N GLY A 163 -8.95 -25.13 -21.58
CA GLY A 163 -9.70 -25.71 -20.46
C GLY A 163 -9.00 -26.91 -19.83
N ARG A 164 -9.40 -27.26 -18.60
CA ARG A 164 -8.81 -28.40 -17.89
C ARG A 164 -9.15 -29.76 -18.52
N THR A 165 -10.35 -29.89 -19.07
CA THR A 165 -10.91 -31.12 -19.63
C THR A 165 -10.99 -31.10 -21.15
N GLN A 166 -10.74 -29.97 -21.79
CA GLN A 166 -10.79 -29.84 -23.25
C GLN A 166 -9.40 -29.46 -23.74
N PRO A 167 -8.73 -30.28 -24.56
CA PRO A 167 -7.41 -29.97 -25.09
C PRO A 167 -7.44 -28.84 -26.11
N GLU A 168 -8.59 -28.53 -26.68
CA GLU A 168 -8.76 -27.46 -27.67
C GLU A 168 -8.76 -26.08 -27.02
N THR A 169 -7.97 -25.18 -27.59
CA THR A 169 -7.98 -23.77 -27.22
C THR A 169 -9.26 -23.12 -27.72
N THR A 170 -9.94 -22.39 -26.84
CA THR A 170 -11.20 -21.71 -27.17
C THR A 170 -11.06 -20.20 -26.87
N THR A 171 -11.60 -19.38 -27.78
CA THR A 171 -11.65 -17.94 -27.57
C THR A 171 -12.76 -17.59 -26.59
N ARG A 172 -12.45 -16.72 -25.63
CA ARG A 172 -13.35 -16.22 -24.60
C ARG A 172 -13.31 -14.70 -24.55
N THR A 173 -14.48 -14.08 -24.58
CA THR A 173 -14.65 -12.67 -24.23
C THR A 173 -15.06 -12.60 -22.78
N VAL A 174 -14.32 -11.81 -22.00
CA VAL A 174 -14.46 -11.74 -20.54
C VAL A 174 -14.47 -10.29 -20.07
N ASP A 175 -15.41 -9.93 -19.20
CA ASP A 175 -15.37 -8.71 -18.40
C ASP A 175 -14.52 -9.02 -17.17
N PRO A 176 -13.29 -8.50 -17.07
CA PRO A 176 -12.36 -8.83 -16.00
C PRO A 176 -12.70 -8.03 -14.74
N TYR A 177 -12.79 -8.70 -13.57
CA TYR A 177 -13.11 -8.05 -12.29
C TYR A 177 -11.98 -8.09 -11.28
N ALA A 178 -11.22 -9.19 -11.23
CA ALA A 178 -10.15 -9.34 -10.25
C ALA A 178 -9.04 -10.29 -10.73
N LEU A 179 -7.82 -10.02 -10.23
CA LEU A 179 -6.69 -10.94 -10.27
C LEU A 179 -6.55 -11.57 -8.89
N VAL A 180 -6.60 -12.89 -8.83
CA VAL A 180 -6.56 -13.66 -7.59
C VAL A 180 -5.35 -14.58 -7.59
N HIS A 181 -4.50 -14.45 -6.55
CA HIS A 181 -3.43 -15.38 -6.29
C HIS A 181 -3.88 -16.42 -5.25
N ARG A 182 -3.84 -17.70 -5.63
CA ARG A 182 -4.27 -18.80 -4.75
C ARG A 182 -3.39 -20.03 -4.95
N TRP A 183 -2.79 -20.53 -3.87
CA TRP A 183 -1.91 -21.72 -3.86
C TRP A 183 -0.81 -21.70 -4.93
N GLY A 184 -0.20 -20.55 -5.12
CA GLY A 184 0.88 -20.36 -6.09
C GLY A 184 0.43 -20.13 -7.54
N TRP A 185 -0.86 -20.13 -7.82
CA TRP A 185 -1.44 -19.90 -9.13
C TRP A 185 -2.13 -18.56 -9.23
N TRP A 186 -1.97 -17.90 -10.35
CA TRP A 186 -2.72 -16.69 -10.69
C TRP A 186 -3.96 -17.01 -11.50
N TYR A 187 -5.05 -16.33 -11.17
CA TYR A 187 -6.36 -16.45 -11.82
C TYR A 187 -6.89 -15.07 -12.19
N LEU A 188 -7.46 -14.96 -13.39
CA LEU A 188 -8.38 -13.90 -13.75
C LEU A 188 -9.79 -14.33 -13.38
N VAL A 189 -10.49 -13.53 -12.59
CA VAL A 189 -11.92 -13.71 -12.29
C VAL A 189 -12.72 -12.69 -13.08
N GLY A 190 -13.75 -13.12 -13.78
CA GLY A 190 -14.56 -12.24 -14.60
C GLY A 190 -15.82 -12.92 -15.14
N TYR A 191 -16.68 -12.13 -15.77
CA TYR A 191 -17.87 -12.64 -16.46
C TYR A 191 -17.51 -13.11 -17.87
N CYS A 192 -17.74 -14.37 -18.16
CA CYS A 192 -17.48 -14.98 -19.47
C CYS A 192 -18.72 -14.90 -20.34
N HIS A 193 -18.70 -14.11 -21.40
CA HIS A 193 -19.84 -13.94 -22.32
C HIS A 193 -20.23 -15.22 -23.02
N VAL A 194 -19.26 -16.07 -23.42
CA VAL A 194 -19.52 -17.36 -24.08
C VAL A 194 -20.25 -18.36 -23.17
N ARG A 195 -20.04 -18.27 -21.85
CA ARG A 195 -20.69 -19.16 -20.87
C ARG A 195 -21.81 -18.49 -20.09
N ALA A 196 -22.05 -17.20 -20.33
CA ALA A 196 -23.00 -16.35 -19.60
C ALA A 196 -22.94 -16.52 -18.09
N ALA A 197 -21.70 -16.57 -17.52
CA ALA A 197 -21.48 -16.81 -16.10
C ALA A 197 -20.12 -16.30 -15.62
N MET A 198 -20.03 -16.06 -14.30
CA MET A 198 -18.76 -15.82 -13.63
C MET A 198 -17.82 -17.02 -13.74
N ARG A 199 -16.58 -16.78 -14.10
CA ARG A 199 -15.56 -17.82 -14.28
C ARG A 199 -14.21 -17.33 -13.76
N SER A 200 -13.36 -18.32 -13.42
CA SER A 200 -11.95 -18.11 -13.07
C SER A 200 -11.08 -18.76 -14.15
N PHE A 201 -10.18 -17.99 -14.70
CA PHE A 201 -9.24 -18.40 -15.74
C PHE A 201 -7.84 -18.42 -15.17
N ARG A 202 -7.21 -19.58 -15.12
CA ARG A 202 -5.81 -19.70 -14.66
C ARG A 202 -4.89 -19.10 -15.72
N LEU A 203 -4.00 -18.18 -15.33
CA LEU A 203 -3.22 -17.37 -16.27
C LEU A 203 -2.30 -18.22 -17.17
N ASP A 204 -1.68 -19.26 -16.61
CA ASP A 204 -0.81 -20.18 -17.37
C ASP A 204 -1.51 -20.99 -18.47
N ARG A 205 -2.84 -20.92 -18.53
CA ARG A 205 -3.67 -21.54 -19.57
C ARG A 205 -4.18 -20.55 -20.61
N ILE A 206 -3.78 -19.29 -20.50
CA ILE A 206 -4.08 -18.25 -21.48
C ILE A 206 -2.90 -18.20 -22.45
N SER A 207 -3.10 -18.64 -23.69
CA SER A 207 -2.06 -18.61 -24.73
C SER A 207 -1.98 -17.27 -25.45
N GLN A 208 -3.09 -16.54 -25.55
CA GLN A 208 -3.15 -15.20 -26.14
C GLN A 208 -4.09 -14.32 -25.31
N LEU A 209 -3.70 -13.07 -25.13
CA LEU A 209 -4.45 -12.03 -24.43
C LEU A 209 -4.51 -10.78 -25.33
N GLN A 210 -5.72 -10.28 -25.55
CA GLN A 210 -5.99 -9.00 -26.21
C GLN A 210 -6.83 -8.15 -25.26
N THR A 211 -6.41 -6.91 -25.01
CA THR A 211 -7.05 -5.94 -24.10
C THR A 211 -7.54 -4.71 -24.85
#